data_cab6ad8689ae186e3b5b36fc9375cc19
#
_entry.id   cab6ad8689ae186e3b5b36fc9375cc19
#
_cell.length_a   1.000
_cell.length_b   1.000
_cell.length_c   1.000
_cell.angle_alpha   90.00
_cell.angle_beta   90.00
_cell.angle_gamma   90.00
#
_symmetry.space_group_name_H-M   'P 1'
#
loop_
_entity.id
_entity.type
_entity.pdbx_description
1 polymer ?
#
loop_
_entity_poly.entity_id
_entity_poly.type
_entity_poly.pdbx_seq_one_letter_code
_entity_poly.pdbx_strand_id
1 'polypeptide(L)'
;MLAVEVDFASRRATIGTAAGSEVPRQEILDALAAKNLSGTFLDARVEPVLPPVLPETPLDYTTLRLPSHVDAAALKDTDSTPAGNPITNEGATLGRVLFYDKQLSANHTVSCASCHVQQAGFADPRRLSVGFAGGQTGRNSMNFGNMRFSNIQGHEPGFFWDERAATLEDQALMPIQDEVEMGMTLAKLEERVAGLAYYSSLFEAAFGSPLVSSDRIAKALAQFMRAMVTMDSAFDRAAGESDDYSMPFTAFTDLENLGKSLFIDGVDGILEHACAHCHVPPTFNMTKAENIGLAMKYKDQGLGARNLPTNDVFTPSNDGKFKAPSLRNIELTAPYMHDGRFATLQEVIDHYSDSVHLHENLTLAFAGQESANSPAGLKFTARQKAGLVAFLKTLTDQKFVTDPRFSDPFERVGPIE
;
A
#
# COMPACT_ATOMS: atom_id res chain seq x y z
N MET A 1 9.28 -27.13 0.73
CA MET A 1 9.21 -26.42 -0.55
C MET A 1 10.46 -25.58 -0.68
N LEU A 2 11.15 -25.63 -1.82
CA LEU A 2 12.37 -24.85 -2.06
C LEU A 2 11.95 -23.49 -2.62
N ALA A 3 12.33 -22.40 -1.99
CA ALA A 3 12.26 -21.08 -2.59
C ALA A 3 13.55 -20.83 -3.37
N VAL A 4 13.46 -20.39 -4.60
CA VAL A 4 14.63 -20.08 -5.44
C VAL A 4 14.48 -18.65 -5.94
N GLU A 5 15.38 -17.79 -5.52
CA GLU A 5 15.53 -16.43 -6.03
C GLU A 5 16.71 -16.41 -7.01
N VAL A 6 16.51 -15.91 -8.23
CA VAL A 6 17.55 -15.84 -9.26
C VAL A 6 17.88 -14.37 -9.55
N ASP A 7 19.09 -13.97 -9.21
CA ASP A 7 19.65 -12.69 -9.67
C ASP A 7 20.44 -12.91 -10.97
N PHE A 8 19.87 -12.49 -12.07
CA PHE A 8 20.48 -12.64 -13.39
C PHE A 8 21.71 -11.74 -13.59
N ALA A 9 21.80 -10.62 -12.88
CA ALA A 9 22.92 -9.69 -13.01
C ALA A 9 24.18 -10.26 -12.34
N SER A 10 24.06 -10.81 -11.15
CA SER A 10 25.16 -11.47 -10.42
C SER A 10 25.35 -12.93 -10.80
N ARG A 11 24.45 -13.52 -11.62
CA ARG A 11 24.41 -14.96 -11.95
C ARG A 11 24.33 -15.86 -10.71
N ARG A 12 23.60 -15.41 -9.69
CA ARG A 12 23.41 -16.13 -8.43
C ARG A 12 21.96 -16.57 -8.27
N ALA A 13 21.75 -17.74 -7.71
CA ALA A 13 20.46 -18.19 -7.25
C ALA A 13 20.54 -18.45 -5.75
N THR A 14 19.65 -17.86 -4.97
CA THR A 14 19.51 -18.14 -3.54
C THR A 14 18.43 -19.20 -3.37
N ILE A 15 18.76 -20.30 -2.70
CA ILE A 15 17.85 -21.41 -2.46
C ILE A 15 17.52 -21.43 -0.97
N GLY A 16 16.28 -21.07 -0.62
CA GLY A 16 15.77 -21.17 0.76
C GLY A 16 15.12 -22.52 1.01
N THR A 17 15.45 -23.17 2.12
CA THR A 17 14.79 -24.39 2.60
C THR A 17 14.07 -24.11 3.91
N ALA A 18 13.05 -24.90 4.25
CA ALA A 18 12.48 -24.87 5.58
C ALA A 18 13.56 -25.19 6.63
N ALA A 19 13.49 -24.52 7.79
CA ALA A 19 14.47 -24.73 8.86
C ALA A 19 14.61 -26.22 9.22
N GLY A 20 15.83 -26.73 9.19
CA GLY A 20 16.13 -28.14 9.48
C GLY A 20 15.99 -29.11 8.30
N SER A 21 15.64 -28.63 7.11
CA SER A 21 15.63 -29.47 5.89
C SER A 21 16.98 -29.42 5.21
N GLU A 22 17.54 -30.58 4.83
CA GLU A 22 18.73 -30.62 3.98
C GLU A 22 18.40 -30.12 2.58
N VAL A 23 19.30 -29.32 2.00
CA VAL A 23 19.20 -28.89 0.61
C VAL A 23 19.55 -30.09 -0.27
N PRO A 24 18.68 -30.56 -1.18
CA PRO A 24 18.98 -31.68 -2.08
C PRO A 24 19.93 -31.20 -3.19
N ARG A 25 21.19 -30.94 -2.80
CA ARG A 25 22.22 -30.31 -3.66
C ARG A 25 22.43 -31.05 -4.97
N GLN A 26 22.49 -32.39 -4.89
CA GLN A 26 22.72 -33.21 -6.09
C GLN A 26 21.53 -33.15 -7.06
N GLU A 27 20.31 -33.25 -6.56
CA GLU A 27 19.09 -33.14 -7.40
C GLU A 27 18.99 -31.78 -8.11
N ILE A 28 19.42 -30.71 -7.44
CA ILE A 28 19.45 -29.35 -8.02
C ILE A 28 20.52 -29.28 -9.11
N LEU A 29 21.71 -29.81 -8.88
CA LEU A 29 22.77 -29.84 -9.89
C LEU A 29 22.36 -30.66 -11.11
N ASP A 30 21.73 -31.81 -10.90
CA ASP A 30 21.22 -32.67 -11.97
C ASP A 30 20.12 -31.99 -12.79
N ALA A 31 19.22 -31.25 -12.10
CA ALA A 31 18.16 -30.46 -12.76
C ALA A 31 18.74 -29.29 -13.59
N LEU A 32 19.80 -28.63 -13.09
CA LEU A 32 20.52 -27.60 -13.84
C LEU A 32 21.21 -28.20 -15.07
N ALA A 33 21.91 -29.33 -14.92
CA ALA A 33 22.60 -30.02 -16.01
C ALA A 33 21.62 -30.46 -17.10
N ALA A 34 20.42 -30.92 -16.72
CA ALA A 34 19.35 -31.29 -17.67
C ALA A 34 18.85 -30.10 -18.51
N LYS A 35 19.14 -28.85 -18.08
CA LYS A 35 18.82 -27.62 -18.79
C LYS A 35 20.04 -26.96 -19.45
N ASN A 36 21.18 -27.69 -19.56
CA ASN A 36 22.47 -27.18 -20.01
C ASN A 36 22.97 -25.97 -19.18
N LEU A 37 22.66 -25.94 -17.89
CA LEU A 37 23.14 -24.96 -16.94
C LEU A 37 24.13 -25.65 -16.00
N SER A 38 25.10 -24.89 -15.50
CA SER A 38 26.04 -25.35 -14.48
C SER A 38 26.01 -24.38 -13.29
N GLY A 39 26.19 -24.91 -12.10
CA GLY A 39 26.25 -24.13 -10.89
C GLY A 39 27.13 -24.80 -9.84
N THR A 40 27.65 -24.00 -8.91
CA THR A 40 28.30 -24.49 -7.71
C THR A 40 27.53 -23.98 -6.50
N PHE A 41 27.33 -24.84 -5.49
CA PHE A 41 26.81 -24.38 -4.22
C PHE A 41 27.88 -23.56 -3.51
N LEU A 42 27.57 -22.30 -3.25
CA LEU A 42 28.30 -21.54 -2.26
C LEU A 42 27.67 -21.90 -0.92
N ASP A 43 28.48 -22.31 0.06
CA ASP A 43 27.94 -22.52 1.40
C ASP A 43 27.28 -21.22 1.84
N ALA A 44 26.00 -21.29 2.18
CA ALA A 44 25.29 -20.15 2.69
C ALA A 44 26.04 -19.70 3.95
N ARG A 45 26.73 -18.58 3.87
CA ARG A 45 27.08 -17.85 5.09
C ARG A 45 25.73 -17.50 5.71
N VAL A 46 25.49 -17.98 6.91
CA VAL A 46 24.43 -17.42 7.74
C VAL A 46 24.90 -15.98 7.95
N GLU A 47 24.33 -15.06 7.15
CA GLU A 47 24.64 -13.65 7.36
C GLU A 47 24.23 -13.32 8.80
N PRO A 48 25.13 -12.71 9.57
CA PRO A 48 24.77 -12.33 10.93
C PRO A 48 23.56 -11.40 10.86
N VAL A 49 22.56 -11.65 11.70
CA VAL A 49 21.43 -10.74 11.86
C VAL A 49 21.98 -9.45 12.46
N LEU A 50 22.15 -8.44 11.62
CA LEU A 50 22.67 -7.15 12.06
C LEU A 50 21.57 -6.40 12.82
N PRO A 51 21.89 -5.73 13.92
CA PRO A 51 20.95 -4.86 14.60
C PRO A 51 20.62 -3.63 13.74
N PRO A 52 19.44 -3.01 13.93
CA PRO A 52 19.12 -1.77 13.24
C PRO A 52 20.07 -0.64 13.71
N VAL A 53 20.41 0.27 12.79
CA VAL A 53 21.13 1.51 13.09
C VAL A 53 20.10 2.60 13.38
N LEU A 54 20.01 3.00 14.63
CA LEU A 54 19.05 3.99 15.09
C LEU A 54 19.79 5.20 15.66
N PRO A 55 19.24 6.43 15.52
CA PRO A 55 19.77 7.59 16.19
C PRO A 55 19.58 7.46 17.72
N GLU A 56 20.46 8.10 18.51
CA GLU A 56 20.38 8.11 19.97
C GLU A 56 19.04 8.64 20.48
N THR A 57 18.50 9.65 19.80
CA THR A 57 17.16 10.20 20.08
C THR A 57 16.20 9.71 18.97
N PRO A 58 15.06 9.12 19.32
CA PRO A 58 14.06 8.73 18.33
C PRO A 58 13.69 9.85 17.37
N LEU A 59 13.43 9.52 16.11
CA LEU A 59 12.94 10.48 15.12
C LEU A 59 11.52 10.95 15.50
N ASP A 60 11.17 12.17 15.11
CA ASP A 60 9.86 12.74 15.41
C ASP A 60 8.78 12.17 14.47
N TYR A 61 7.93 11.31 15.02
CA TYR A 61 6.76 10.72 14.35
C TYR A 61 5.44 11.31 14.83
N THR A 62 5.46 12.08 15.91
CA THR A 62 4.26 12.61 16.57
C THR A 62 3.81 13.93 16.00
N THR A 63 4.72 14.75 15.49
CA THR A 63 4.41 16.06 14.94
C THR A 63 3.74 15.92 13.57
N LEU A 64 2.43 16.17 13.54
CA LEU A 64 1.65 16.26 12.32
C LEU A 64 1.83 17.64 11.68
N ARG A 65 2.49 17.69 10.53
CA ARG A 65 2.67 18.91 9.74
C ARG A 65 1.63 18.96 8.63
N LEU A 66 0.68 19.87 8.77
CA LEU A 66 -0.38 20.05 7.78
C LEU A 66 -0.14 21.34 6.98
N PRO A 67 -0.39 21.32 5.66
CA PRO A 67 -0.38 22.54 4.86
C PRO A 67 -1.58 23.44 5.22
N SER A 68 -1.47 24.73 4.93
CA SER A 68 -2.47 25.74 5.33
C SER A 68 -3.87 25.52 4.80
N HIS A 69 -4.00 24.85 3.67
CA HIS A 69 -5.30 24.55 3.05
C HIS A 69 -6.08 23.41 3.74
N VAL A 70 -5.43 22.65 4.64
CA VAL A 70 -6.06 21.51 5.32
C VAL A 70 -6.69 21.98 6.62
N ASP A 71 -8.00 21.84 6.73
CA ASP A 71 -8.70 22.04 7.99
C ASP A 71 -8.30 20.94 8.99
N ALA A 72 -7.49 21.30 9.97
CA ALA A 72 -7.00 20.36 10.97
C ALA A 72 -8.15 19.77 11.83
N ALA A 73 -9.24 20.49 12.03
CA ALA A 73 -10.39 20.01 12.79
C ALA A 73 -11.16 18.96 11.99
N ALA A 74 -11.46 19.24 10.71
CA ALA A 74 -12.13 18.29 9.83
C ALA A 74 -11.27 17.04 9.60
N LEU A 75 -9.95 17.18 9.43
CA LEU A 75 -9.06 16.04 9.26
C LEU A 75 -8.98 15.18 10.54
N LYS A 76 -9.05 15.79 11.72
CA LYS A 76 -9.06 15.08 13.00
C LYS A 76 -10.25 14.12 13.13
N ASP A 77 -11.40 14.47 12.57
CA ASP A 77 -12.59 13.62 12.59
C ASP A 77 -12.41 12.34 11.75
N THR A 78 -11.46 12.37 10.82
CA THR A 78 -11.10 11.20 10.00
C THR A 78 -9.95 10.36 10.60
N ASP A 79 -9.35 10.79 11.72
CA ASP A 79 -8.23 10.11 12.38
C ASP A 79 -8.69 8.80 13.03
N SER A 80 -8.20 7.67 12.52
CA SER A 80 -8.50 6.33 13.02
C SER A 80 -7.56 5.86 14.13
N THR A 81 -6.77 6.76 14.74
CA THR A 81 -5.85 6.43 15.83
C THR A 81 -6.65 6.07 17.09
N PRO A 82 -6.59 4.82 17.58
CA PRO A 82 -7.34 4.44 18.77
C PRO A 82 -6.71 5.04 20.02
N ALA A 83 -7.54 5.43 21.00
CA ALA A 83 -7.07 5.99 22.26
C ALA A 83 -6.10 5.07 23.02
N GLY A 84 -6.25 3.74 22.86
CA GLY A 84 -5.37 2.73 23.48
C GLY A 84 -4.05 2.50 22.74
N ASN A 85 -3.82 3.15 21.58
CA ASN A 85 -2.58 3.05 20.83
C ASN A 85 -2.22 4.39 20.15
N PRO A 86 -1.97 5.46 20.91
CA PRO A 86 -1.53 6.73 20.34
C PRO A 86 -0.16 6.58 19.69
N ILE A 87 0.15 7.42 18.70
CA ILE A 87 1.49 7.44 18.08
C ILE A 87 2.48 8.01 19.10
N THR A 88 3.55 7.27 19.36
CA THR A 88 4.72 7.72 20.13
C THR A 88 5.97 7.59 19.27
N ASN A 89 7.02 8.36 19.57
CA ASN A 89 8.26 8.27 18.82
C ASN A 89 8.93 6.89 18.99
N GLU A 90 8.87 6.35 20.19
CA GLU A 90 9.43 5.04 20.54
C GLU A 90 8.62 3.90 19.91
N GLY A 91 7.29 3.98 19.96
CA GLY A 91 6.42 2.98 19.34
C GLY A 91 6.53 2.94 17.83
N ALA A 92 6.57 4.11 17.17
CA ALA A 92 6.78 4.22 15.73
C ALA A 92 8.20 3.80 15.31
N THR A 93 9.24 4.07 16.15
CA THR A 93 10.60 3.57 15.92
C THR A 93 10.64 2.04 15.95
N LEU A 94 10.03 1.42 16.96
CA LEU A 94 9.90 -0.04 17.02
C LEU A 94 9.14 -0.56 15.80
N GLY A 95 8.03 0.08 15.43
CA GLY A 95 7.24 -0.27 14.24
C GLY A 95 8.05 -0.19 12.95
N ARG A 96 8.89 0.83 12.79
CA ARG A 96 9.82 0.95 11.66
C ARG A 96 10.80 -0.22 11.60
N VAL A 97 11.40 -0.59 12.72
CA VAL A 97 12.31 -1.75 12.78
C VAL A 97 11.58 -3.02 12.37
N LEU A 98 10.41 -3.30 12.96
CA LEU A 98 9.58 -4.46 12.62
C LEU A 98 9.18 -4.48 11.13
N PHE A 99 8.85 -3.33 10.54
CA PHE A 99 8.43 -3.20 9.15
C PHE A 99 9.51 -3.62 8.15
N TYR A 100 10.77 -3.35 8.45
CA TYR A 100 11.91 -3.66 7.60
C TYR A 100 12.58 -5.00 7.93
N ASP A 101 12.28 -5.61 9.10
CA ASP A 101 12.97 -6.80 9.56
C ASP A 101 12.45 -8.07 8.86
N LYS A 102 13.31 -8.68 8.05
CA LYS A 102 13.04 -9.95 7.39
C LYS A 102 12.91 -11.14 8.36
N GLN A 103 13.36 -10.98 9.61
CA GLN A 103 13.18 -12.01 10.64
C GLN A 103 11.71 -12.31 10.94
N LEU A 104 10.78 -11.44 10.52
CA LEU A 104 9.35 -11.62 10.69
C LEU A 104 8.73 -12.62 9.68
N SER A 105 9.46 -13.09 8.68
CA SER A 105 8.98 -14.14 7.76
C SER A 105 9.53 -15.53 8.10
N ALA A 106 8.84 -16.57 7.66
CA ALA A 106 9.14 -17.95 8.03
C ALA A 106 10.59 -18.38 7.73
N ASN A 107 11.14 -17.91 6.60
CA ASN A 107 12.49 -18.24 6.13
C ASN A 107 13.46 -17.04 6.07
N HIS A 108 13.11 -15.91 6.69
CA HIS A 108 13.95 -14.69 6.78
C HIS A 108 14.23 -13.99 5.44
N THR A 109 13.38 -14.17 4.43
CA THR A 109 13.63 -13.60 3.09
C THR A 109 12.84 -12.32 2.81
N VAL A 110 11.68 -12.15 3.43
CA VAL A 110 10.79 -11.01 3.18
C VAL A 110 10.41 -10.28 4.47
N SER A 111 10.13 -9.01 4.34
CA SER A 111 9.57 -8.12 5.36
C SER A 111 8.40 -7.34 4.75
N CYS A 112 7.71 -6.50 5.52
CA CYS A 112 6.67 -5.60 4.97
C CYS A 112 7.25 -4.73 3.85
N ALA A 113 8.47 -4.21 4.03
CA ALA A 113 9.17 -3.40 3.04
C ALA A 113 9.51 -4.14 1.73
N SER A 114 9.47 -5.47 1.70
CA SER A 114 9.69 -6.25 0.47
C SER A 114 8.55 -6.10 -0.54
N CYS A 115 7.33 -5.77 -0.05
CA CYS A 115 6.12 -5.57 -0.84
C CYS A 115 5.61 -4.11 -0.76
N HIS A 116 6.16 -3.31 0.16
CA HIS A 116 5.82 -1.91 0.37
C HIS A 116 7.09 -1.06 0.31
N VAL A 117 7.51 -0.77 -0.93
CA VAL A 117 8.78 -0.11 -1.24
C VAL A 117 8.65 1.41 -1.09
N GLN A 118 9.48 2.03 -0.23
CA GLN A 118 9.38 3.47 0.04
C GLN A 118 9.42 4.32 -1.23
N GLN A 119 10.36 4.04 -2.14
CA GLN A 119 10.54 4.80 -3.39
C GLN A 119 9.35 4.65 -4.36
N ALA A 120 8.54 3.61 -4.18
CA ALA A 120 7.29 3.38 -4.90
C ALA A 120 6.06 3.84 -4.09
N GLY A 121 6.19 4.84 -3.22
CA GLY A 121 5.11 5.33 -2.36
C GLY A 121 4.57 4.29 -1.38
N PHE A 122 5.40 3.32 -0.99
CA PHE A 122 5.02 2.16 -0.16
C PHE A 122 4.01 1.22 -0.84
N ALA A 123 4.05 1.13 -2.17
CA ALA A 123 3.41 0.07 -2.96
C ALA A 123 4.46 -0.91 -3.50
N ASP A 124 4.03 -1.99 -4.16
CA ASP A 124 4.92 -2.90 -4.88
C ASP A 124 4.98 -2.50 -6.36
N PRO A 125 6.15 -2.23 -6.94
CA PRO A 125 6.29 -1.96 -8.37
C PRO A 125 6.01 -3.19 -9.25
N ARG A 126 5.86 -4.37 -8.66
CA ARG A 126 5.42 -5.58 -9.35
C ARG A 126 3.90 -5.67 -9.37
N ARG A 127 3.36 -6.30 -10.39
CA ARG A 127 1.92 -6.54 -10.50
C ARG A 127 1.35 -7.27 -9.28
N LEU A 128 2.04 -8.33 -8.85
CA LEU A 128 1.72 -9.10 -7.64
C LEU A 128 3.02 -9.30 -6.86
N SER A 129 2.93 -9.17 -5.56
CA SER A 129 4.07 -9.33 -4.67
C SER A 129 4.53 -10.79 -4.62
N VAL A 130 5.81 -11.00 -4.35
CA VAL A 130 6.40 -12.33 -4.21
C VAL A 130 6.64 -12.58 -2.72
N GLY A 131 5.99 -13.60 -2.19
CA GLY A 131 6.11 -13.98 -0.78
C GLY A 131 7.34 -14.84 -0.48
N PHE A 132 7.47 -15.23 0.78
CA PHE A 132 8.64 -15.88 1.35
C PHE A 132 9.06 -17.19 0.66
N ALA A 133 8.12 -17.91 0.07
CA ALA A 133 8.37 -19.18 -0.64
C ALA A 133 8.31 -19.03 -2.18
N GLY A 134 8.36 -17.79 -2.71
CA GLY A 134 8.28 -17.51 -4.14
C GLY A 134 6.87 -17.54 -4.74
N GLY A 135 5.84 -17.76 -3.93
CA GLY A 135 4.44 -17.64 -4.33
C GLY A 135 4.05 -16.18 -4.57
N GLN A 136 3.08 -15.95 -5.46
CA GLN A 136 2.57 -14.60 -5.72
C GLN A 136 1.29 -14.34 -4.94
N THR A 137 1.13 -13.10 -4.45
CA THR A 137 -0.10 -12.63 -3.81
C THR A 137 -1.27 -12.62 -4.79
N GLY A 138 -2.50 -12.68 -4.27
CA GLY A 138 -3.71 -12.63 -5.10
C GLY A 138 -4.06 -11.22 -5.60
N ARG A 139 -3.52 -10.18 -4.96
CA ARG A 139 -3.80 -8.77 -5.25
C ARG A 139 -2.53 -7.93 -5.23
N ASN A 140 -2.58 -6.79 -5.91
CA ASN A 140 -1.52 -5.78 -5.85
C ASN A 140 -1.44 -5.14 -4.47
N SER A 141 -0.22 -4.81 -4.01
CA SER A 141 0.01 -4.16 -2.72
C SER A 141 -0.39 -2.69 -2.76
N MET A 142 -1.27 -2.29 -1.83
CA MET A 142 -1.70 -0.90 -1.66
C MET A 142 -0.58 -0.04 -1.07
N ASN A 143 -0.58 1.27 -1.38
CA ASN A 143 0.27 2.24 -0.71
C ASN A 143 -0.18 2.48 0.75
N PHE A 144 0.72 3.02 1.59
CA PHE A 144 0.45 3.34 3.00
C PHE A 144 0.28 4.83 3.29
N GLY A 145 0.40 5.70 2.30
CA GLY A 145 0.23 7.13 2.52
C GLY A 145 -1.14 7.48 3.12
N ASN A 146 -1.14 8.19 4.24
CA ASN A 146 -2.34 8.71 4.90
C ASN A 146 -3.32 7.65 5.46
N MET A 147 -2.87 6.42 5.74
CA MET A 147 -3.70 5.38 6.35
C MET A 147 -4.30 5.80 7.71
N ARG A 148 -3.70 6.76 8.38
CA ARG A 148 -4.21 7.38 9.60
C ARG A 148 -5.62 7.96 9.43
N PHE A 149 -5.90 8.55 8.25
CA PHE A 149 -7.13 9.28 7.98
C PHE A 149 -8.12 8.40 7.21
N SER A 150 -8.56 7.31 7.83
CA SER A 150 -9.48 6.33 7.24
C SER A 150 -10.83 6.25 7.93
N ASN A 151 -11.09 7.05 8.98
CA ASN A 151 -12.38 7.14 9.63
C ASN A 151 -13.23 8.20 8.90
N ILE A 152 -14.12 7.78 8.00
CA ILE A 152 -15.03 8.69 7.31
C ILE A 152 -16.42 8.53 7.90
N GLN A 153 -17.10 9.64 8.18
CA GLN A 153 -18.41 9.69 8.86
C GLN A 153 -19.38 8.63 8.33
N GLY A 154 -19.85 7.77 9.24
CA GLY A 154 -20.85 6.74 8.94
C GLY A 154 -20.31 5.42 8.36
N HIS A 155 -18.99 5.29 8.19
CA HIS A 155 -18.36 4.06 7.76
C HIS A 155 -17.24 3.68 8.72
N GLU A 156 -17.29 2.44 9.22
CA GLU A 156 -16.19 1.86 9.96
C GLU A 156 -14.95 1.79 9.05
N PRO A 157 -13.74 2.13 9.54
CA PRO A 157 -12.52 1.99 8.76
C PRO A 157 -12.35 0.53 8.35
N GLY A 158 -11.97 0.31 7.08
CA GLY A 158 -11.68 -1.00 6.56
C GLY A 158 -10.34 -0.98 5.81
N PHE A 159 -9.47 -1.95 6.10
CA PHE A 159 -8.16 -2.07 5.49
C PHE A 159 -8.12 -3.28 4.56
N PHE A 160 -7.17 -3.31 3.63
CA PHE A 160 -7.13 -4.11 2.41
C PHE A 160 -8.14 -3.65 1.34
N TRP A 161 -8.01 -4.20 0.13
CA TRP A 161 -8.90 -3.94 -1.00
C TRP A 161 -10.37 -4.32 -0.73
N ASP A 162 -10.60 -5.30 0.12
CA ASP A 162 -11.91 -5.85 0.48
C ASP A 162 -12.34 -5.47 1.92
N GLU A 163 -11.64 -4.52 2.54
CA GLU A 163 -11.96 -3.97 3.86
C GLU A 163 -12.08 -5.05 4.97
N ARG A 164 -11.37 -6.19 4.84
CA ARG A 164 -11.50 -7.33 5.76
C ARG A 164 -10.89 -7.11 7.14
N ALA A 165 -10.01 -6.14 7.32
CA ALA A 165 -9.45 -5.78 8.62
C ALA A 165 -10.08 -4.47 9.11
N ALA A 166 -10.60 -4.47 10.34
CA ALA A 166 -11.26 -3.30 10.92
C ALA A 166 -10.27 -2.25 11.45
N THR A 167 -9.09 -2.68 11.87
CA THR A 167 -8.04 -1.81 12.42
C THR A 167 -6.71 -2.01 11.70
N LEU A 168 -5.79 -1.06 11.81
CA LEU A 168 -4.42 -1.24 11.30
C LEU A 168 -3.66 -2.30 12.12
N GLU A 169 -3.99 -2.45 13.39
CA GLU A 169 -3.45 -3.48 14.25
C GLU A 169 -3.82 -4.89 13.74
N ASP A 170 -5.08 -5.10 13.37
CA ASP A 170 -5.53 -6.37 12.77
C ASP A 170 -4.86 -6.57 11.41
N GLN A 171 -4.85 -5.52 10.58
CA GLN A 171 -4.23 -5.56 9.25
C GLN A 171 -2.76 -5.98 9.31
N ALA A 172 -1.99 -5.43 10.24
CA ALA A 172 -0.55 -5.67 10.35
C ALA A 172 -0.18 -7.14 10.62
N LEU A 173 -1.05 -7.88 11.32
CA LEU A 173 -0.80 -9.28 11.65
C LEU A 173 -1.23 -10.26 10.55
N MET A 174 -2.12 -9.86 9.64
CA MET A 174 -2.64 -10.78 8.61
C MET A 174 -1.58 -11.20 7.60
N PRO A 175 -0.77 -10.30 6.98
CA PRO A 175 0.28 -10.68 6.05
C PRO A 175 1.37 -11.55 6.69
N ILE A 176 1.65 -11.32 7.99
CA ILE A 176 2.63 -12.13 8.74
C ILE A 176 2.18 -13.59 8.80
N GLN A 177 0.88 -13.83 8.95
CA GLN A 177 0.30 -15.16 9.06
C GLN A 177 -0.08 -15.79 7.71
N ASP A 178 -0.15 -15.00 6.65
CA ASP A 178 -0.55 -15.48 5.33
C ASP A 178 0.47 -16.48 4.78
N GLU A 179 -0.04 -17.64 4.30
CA GLU A 179 0.75 -18.77 3.83
C GLU A 179 1.56 -18.47 2.56
N VAL A 180 1.18 -17.43 1.81
CA VAL A 180 1.89 -16.97 0.61
C VAL A 180 2.84 -15.85 0.95
N GLU A 181 2.43 -14.87 1.80
CA GLU A 181 3.19 -13.64 2.05
C GLU A 181 4.37 -13.87 2.98
N MET A 182 4.16 -14.14 4.28
CA MET A 182 5.25 -14.27 5.26
C MET A 182 5.28 -15.62 5.99
N GLY A 183 4.21 -16.40 6.01
CA GLY A 183 4.15 -17.80 6.45
C GLY A 183 4.45 -18.05 7.92
N MET A 184 4.28 -17.05 8.80
CA MET A 184 4.67 -17.12 10.21
C MET A 184 3.44 -17.33 11.11
N THR A 185 3.54 -18.16 12.14
CA THR A 185 2.53 -18.17 13.20
C THR A 185 2.85 -17.11 14.26
N LEU A 186 1.83 -16.55 14.93
CA LEU A 186 2.05 -15.53 15.97
C LEU A 186 2.93 -16.04 17.11
N ALA A 187 2.77 -17.28 17.53
CA ALA A 187 3.60 -17.87 18.59
C ALA A 187 5.09 -17.92 18.21
N LYS A 188 5.40 -18.32 16.95
CA LYS A 188 6.78 -18.32 16.45
C LYS A 188 7.32 -16.89 16.25
N LEU A 189 6.46 -15.95 15.84
CA LEU A 189 6.82 -14.55 15.72
C LEU A 189 7.26 -13.99 17.08
N GLU A 190 6.45 -14.19 18.12
CA GLU A 190 6.75 -13.73 19.48
C GLU A 190 8.06 -14.35 20.02
N GLU A 191 8.22 -15.66 19.88
CA GLU A 191 9.46 -16.37 20.27
C GLU A 191 10.69 -15.80 19.55
N ARG A 192 10.59 -15.62 18.22
CA ARG A 192 11.72 -15.14 17.41
C ARG A 192 12.09 -13.71 17.74
N VAL A 193 11.13 -12.81 17.81
CA VAL A 193 11.37 -11.40 18.16
C VAL A 193 11.92 -11.28 19.57
N ALA A 194 11.42 -12.06 20.55
CA ALA A 194 11.97 -12.09 21.90
C ALA A 194 13.41 -12.62 21.97
N GLY A 195 13.80 -13.50 21.04
CA GLY A 195 15.15 -14.05 20.94
C GLY A 195 16.17 -13.10 20.31
N LEU A 196 15.76 -12.00 19.69
CA LEU A 196 16.65 -11.03 19.06
C LEU A 196 16.98 -9.88 20.02
N ALA A 197 18.25 -9.79 20.42
CA ALA A 197 18.73 -8.92 21.51
C ALA A 197 18.34 -7.43 21.34
N TYR A 198 18.30 -6.93 20.10
CA TYR A 198 17.96 -5.53 19.83
C TYR A 198 16.49 -5.16 20.08
N TYR A 199 15.59 -6.13 20.17
CA TYR A 199 14.19 -5.83 20.45
C TYR A 199 13.89 -5.55 21.91
N SER A 200 14.63 -6.12 22.85
CA SER A 200 14.38 -5.96 24.28
C SER A 200 14.28 -4.47 24.69
N SER A 201 15.28 -3.69 24.33
CA SER A 201 15.31 -2.25 24.63
C SER A 201 14.26 -1.45 23.85
N LEU A 202 13.95 -1.85 22.62
CA LEU A 202 12.92 -1.19 21.81
C LEU A 202 11.52 -1.40 22.37
N PHE A 203 11.18 -2.64 22.81
CA PHE A 203 9.89 -2.90 23.47
C PHE A 203 9.81 -2.21 24.83
N GLU A 204 10.88 -2.15 25.59
CA GLU A 204 10.92 -1.43 26.88
C GLU A 204 10.67 0.06 26.67
N ALA A 205 11.33 0.68 25.70
CA ALA A 205 11.11 2.09 25.36
C ALA A 205 9.68 2.37 24.89
N ALA A 206 9.12 1.51 24.03
CA ALA A 206 7.79 1.70 23.45
C ALA A 206 6.63 1.41 24.43
N PHE A 207 6.79 0.42 25.34
CA PHE A 207 5.70 -0.10 26.16
C PHE A 207 6.03 -0.20 27.66
N GLY A 208 7.18 0.30 28.11
CA GLY A 208 7.58 0.27 29.51
C GLY A 208 8.00 -1.12 30.05
N SER A 209 8.13 -2.12 29.18
CA SER A 209 8.67 -3.43 29.53
C SER A 209 9.14 -4.20 28.28
N PRO A 210 10.17 -5.07 28.40
CA PRO A 210 10.72 -5.81 27.26
C PRO A 210 9.84 -6.98 26.79
N LEU A 211 8.64 -7.15 27.36
CA LEU A 211 7.73 -8.23 26.99
C LEU A 211 7.30 -8.10 25.53
N VAL A 212 7.55 -9.15 24.75
CA VAL A 212 7.11 -9.28 23.36
C VAL A 212 5.75 -9.99 23.33
N SER A 213 4.82 -9.43 22.57
CA SER A 213 3.54 -10.09 22.23
C SER A 213 3.09 -9.63 20.84
N SER A 214 2.29 -10.44 20.18
CA SER A 214 1.68 -10.11 18.89
C SER A 214 0.84 -8.82 18.93
N ASP A 215 0.13 -8.56 20.02
CA ASP A 215 -0.59 -7.30 20.25
C ASP A 215 0.35 -6.09 20.23
N ARG A 216 1.50 -6.15 20.92
CA ARG A 216 2.47 -5.06 20.93
C ARG A 216 3.18 -4.90 19.58
N ILE A 217 3.46 -6.00 18.88
CA ILE A 217 4.00 -5.96 17.52
C ILE A 217 3.00 -5.25 16.59
N ALA A 218 1.72 -5.63 16.64
CA ALA A 218 0.66 -5.00 15.87
C ALA A 218 0.54 -3.50 16.17
N LYS A 219 0.53 -3.14 17.45
CA LYS A 219 0.47 -1.74 17.89
C LYS A 219 1.64 -0.91 17.39
N ALA A 220 2.86 -1.41 17.47
CA ALA A 220 4.04 -0.70 16.99
C ALA A 220 4.01 -0.52 15.46
N LEU A 221 3.69 -1.57 14.70
CA LEU A 221 3.51 -1.48 13.24
C LEU A 221 2.43 -0.47 12.87
N ALA A 222 1.29 -0.49 13.56
CA ALA A 222 0.20 0.44 13.31
C ALA A 222 0.59 1.91 13.63
N GLN A 223 1.36 2.16 14.70
CA GLN A 223 1.90 3.49 15.00
C GLN A 223 2.80 3.99 13.86
N PHE A 224 3.70 3.15 13.37
CA PHE A 224 4.58 3.51 12.25
C PHE A 224 3.79 3.80 10.97
N MET A 225 2.84 2.94 10.60
CA MET A 225 1.99 3.15 9.42
C MET A 225 1.12 4.42 9.54
N ARG A 226 0.57 4.73 10.72
CA ARG A 226 -0.18 5.97 10.96
C ARG A 226 0.69 7.23 10.92
N ALA A 227 1.98 7.11 11.22
CA ALA A 227 2.92 8.22 11.09
C ALA A 227 3.27 8.56 9.64
N MET A 228 2.96 7.68 8.69
CA MET A 228 3.22 7.88 7.25
C MET A 228 2.20 8.84 6.64
N VAL A 229 2.34 10.13 6.95
CA VAL A 229 1.50 11.20 6.40
C VAL A 229 2.23 11.91 5.27
N THR A 230 1.55 12.05 4.13
CA THR A 230 2.04 12.65 2.89
C THR A 230 1.13 13.77 2.44
N MET A 231 1.58 15.03 2.64
CA MET A 231 0.82 16.26 2.36
C MET A 231 1.74 17.45 2.00
N ASP A 232 2.86 17.19 1.25
CA ASP A 232 3.76 18.25 0.75
C ASP A 232 4.01 18.08 -0.76
N SER A 233 2.96 17.81 -1.51
CA SER A 233 2.99 17.71 -2.97
C SER A 233 2.88 19.09 -3.65
N ALA A 234 3.01 19.12 -4.99
CA ALA A 234 2.75 20.34 -5.76
C ALA A 234 1.30 20.82 -5.56
N PHE A 235 0.33 19.88 -5.48
CA PHE A 235 -1.05 20.19 -5.16
C PHE A 235 -1.18 20.92 -3.81
N ASP A 236 -0.53 20.41 -2.76
CA ASP A 236 -0.64 20.99 -1.41
C ASP A 236 -0.11 22.42 -1.36
N ARG A 237 1.02 22.68 -2.03
CA ARG A 237 1.61 24.01 -2.10
C ARG A 237 0.72 24.98 -2.86
N ALA A 238 0.19 24.56 -4.02
CA ALA A 238 -0.72 25.39 -4.82
C ALA A 238 -2.06 25.64 -4.10
N ALA A 239 -2.60 24.62 -3.44
CA ALA A 239 -3.83 24.73 -2.65
C ALA A 239 -3.64 25.63 -1.41
N GLY A 240 -2.44 25.64 -0.81
CA GLY A 240 -2.12 26.53 0.31
C GLY A 240 -2.06 28.03 -0.05
N GLU A 241 -1.98 28.35 -1.33
CA GLU A 241 -2.03 29.71 -1.88
C GLU A 241 -3.42 30.11 -2.40
N SER A 242 -4.42 29.23 -2.26
CA SER A 242 -5.78 29.41 -2.75
C SER A 242 -6.82 29.18 -1.68
N ASP A 243 -7.82 30.01 -1.62
CA ASP A 243 -8.95 29.87 -0.69
C ASP A 243 -10.06 28.94 -1.24
N ASP A 244 -9.95 28.52 -2.50
CA ASP A 244 -10.98 27.76 -3.19
C ASP A 244 -10.38 26.77 -4.22
N TYR A 245 -10.67 25.49 -4.03
CA TYR A 245 -10.20 24.43 -4.91
C TYR A 245 -10.87 24.46 -6.30
N SER A 246 -12.05 25.07 -6.45
CA SER A 246 -12.73 25.19 -7.72
C SER A 246 -12.01 26.16 -8.66
N MET A 247 -11.30 27.16 -8.10
CA MET A 247 -10.58 28.17 -8.87
C MET A 247 -9.24 27.61 -9.41
N PRO A 248 -8.81 28.05 -10.62
CA PRO A 248 -7.50 27.67 -11.16
C PRO A 248 -6.37 28.05 -10.20
N PHE A 249 -5.42 27.12 -9.97
CA PHE A 249 -4.22 27.40 -9.20
C PHE A 249 -3.19 28.11 -10.07
N THR A 250 -2.67 29.23 -9.60
CA THR A 250 -1.69 30.03 -10.35
C THR A 250 -0.36 29.31 -10.59
N ALA A 251 0.01 28.40 -9.71
CA ALA A 251 1.21 27.59 -9.83
C ALA A 251 1.06 26.41 -10.82
N PHE A 252 -0.16 26.13 -11.28
CA PHE A 252 -0.45 25.03 -12.20
C PHE A 252 -0.45 25.51 -13.65
N THR A 253 -0.03 24.64 -14.55
CA THR A 253 -0.24 24.82 -15.98
C THR A 253 -1.73 24.75 -16.34
N ASP A 254 -2.09 25.23 -17.53
CA ASP A 254 -3.46 25.11 -18.06
C ASP A 254 -3.94 23.66 -18.11
N LEU A 255 -3.02 22.73 -18.37
CA LEU A 255 -3.33 21.31 -18.46
C LEU A 255 -3.59 20.69 -17.09
N GLU A 256 -2.79 21.02 -16.09
CA GLU A 256 -2.99 20.59 -14.69
C GLU A 256 -4.28 21.18 -14.10
N ASN A 257 -4.56 22.46 -14.39
CA ASN A 257 -5.83 23.09 -13.98
C ASN A 257 -7.05 22.47 -14.66
N LEU A 258 -6.96 22.12 -15.95
CA LEU A 258 -8.01 21.35 -16.62
C LEU A 258 -8.25 20.00 -15.93
N GLY A 259 -7.19 19.27 -15.62
CA GLY A 259 -7.28 18.01 -14.92
C GLY A 259 -7.85 18.15 -13.51
N LYS A 260 -7.44 19.22 -12.79
CA LYS A 260 -7.98 19.54 -11.46
C LYS A 260 -9.49 19.79 -11.50
N SER A 261 -9.96 20.63 -12.44
CA SER A 261 -11.40 20.91 -12.57
C SER A 261 -12.18 19.64 -12.91
N LEU A 262 -11.72 18.82 -13.86
CA LEU A 262 -12.37 17.54 -14.17
C LEU A 262 -12.39 16.58 -12.97
N PHE A 263 -11.33 16.59 -12.16
CA PHE A 263 -11.24 15.74 -10.98
C PHE A 263 -12.18 16.18 -9.86
N ILE A 264 -12.29 17.51 -9.62
CA ILE A 264 -13.07 18.10 -8.52
C ILE A 264 -14.53 18.31 -8.92
N ASP A 265 -14.78 18.91 -10.10
CA ASP A 265 -16.10 19.39 -10.54
C ASP A 265 -16.81 18.39 -11.48
N GLY A 266 -16.07 17.40 -11.98
CA GLY A 266 -16.58 16.41 -12.92
C GLY A 266 -16.65 16.89 -14.38
N VAL A 267 -17.09 15.99 -15.25
CA VAL A 267 -17.33 16.29 -16.67
C VAL A 267 -18.58 17.17 -16.78
N ASP A 268 -18.47 18.27 -17.51
CA ASP A 268 -19.58 19.24 -17.72
C ASP A 268 -20.19 19.76 -16.39
N GLY A 269 -19.43 19.76 -15.30
CA GLY A 269 -19.86 20.19 -13.97
C GLY A 269 -20.79 19.19 -13.27
N ILE A 270 -20.83 17.94 -13.71
CA ILE A 270 -21.62 16.88 -13.08
C ILE A 270 -20.79 16.25 -11.96
N LEU A 271 -21.09 16.59 -10.71
CA LEU A 271 -20.33 16.17 -9.54
C LEU A 271 -20.30 14.64 -9.34
N GLU A 272 -21.35 13.93 -9.76
CA GLU A 272 -21.40 12.48 -9.73
C GLU A 272 -20.33 11.85 -10.65
N HIS A 273 -19.89 12.59 -11.67
CA HIS A 273 -18.83 12.19 -12.60
C HIS A 273 -17.44 12.67 -12.16
N ALA A 274 -17.32 13.33 -11.01
CA ALA A 274 -16.05 13.78 -10.46
C ALA A 274 -15.28 12.62 -9.79
N CYS A 275 -13.99 12.55 -10.03
CA CYS A 275 -13.12 11.60 -9.32
C CYS A 275 -13.12 11.85 -7.82
N ALA A 276 -13.26 13.12 -7.41
CA ALA A 276 -13.37 13.54 -6.02
C ALA A 276 -14.61 12.99 -5.28
N HIS A 277 -15.60 12.42 -6.01
CA HIS A 277 -16.70 11.70 -5.38
C HIS A 277 -16.23 10.48 -4.57
N CYS A 278 -15.20 9.78 -5.08
CA CYS A 278 -14.59 8.62 -4.42
C CYS A 278 -13.19 8.90 -3.85
N HIS A 279 -12.50 9.92 -4.35
CA HIS A 279 -11.14 10.29 -3.94
C HIS A 279 -11.14 11.71 -3.36
N VAL A 280 -11.71 11.83 -2.15
CA VAL A 280 -11.99 13.13 -1.51
C VAL A 280 -10.70 13.82 -1.02
N PRO A 281 -10.41 15.08 -1.46
CA PRO A 281 -9.35 15.86 -0.86
C PRO A 281 -9.60 16.12 0.66
N PRO A 282 -8.56 16.35 1.48
CA PRO A 282 -7.14 16.45 1.11
C PRO A 282 -6.41 15.11 1.05
N THR A 283 -7.00 14.03 1.52
CA THR A 283 -6.36 12.70 1.58
C THR A 283 -6.52 11.90 0.29
N PHE A 284 -7.43 12.31 -0.59
CA PHE A 284 -7.75 11.66 -1.87
C PHE A 284 -8.11 10.18 -1.72
N ASN A 285 -8.76 9.83 -0.63
CA ASN A 285 -9.29 8.50 -0.35
C ASN A 285 -10.76 8.56 0.07
N MET A 286 -11.40 7.40 0.02
CA MET A 286 -12.71 7.17 0.63
C MET A 286 -12.73 5.81 1.31
N THR A 287 -13.58 5.62 2.31
CA THR A 287 -13.72 4.33 3.00
C THR A 287 -14.68 3.38 2.32
N LYS A 288 -15.55 3.86 1.43
CA LYS A 288 -16.53 3.00 0.75
C LYS A 288 -15.89 2.25 -0.42
N ALA A 289 -16.10 0.94 -0.46
CA ALA A 289 -15.73 0.12 -1.61
C ALA A 289 -16.75 0.29 -2.75
N GLU A 290 -16.24 0.45 -3.99
CA GLU A 290 -17.06 0.67 -5.18
C GLU A 290 -16.72 -0.32 -6.30
N ASN A 291 -17.70 -0.64 -7.14
CA ASN A 291 -17.50 -1.39 -8.37
C ASN A 291 -17.33 -0.41 -9.52
N ILE A 292 -16.15 -0.38 -10.10
CA ILE A 292 -15.75 0.53 -11.18
C ILE A 292 -15.75 -0.15 -12.55
N GLY A 293 -16.46 -1.27 -12.70
CA GLY A 293 -16.62 -1.95 -13.98
C GLY A 293 -15.36 -2.52 -14.60
N LEU A 294 -14.42 -3.06 -13.78
CA LEU A 294 -13.21 -3.71 -14.30
C LEU A 294 -13.47 -5.02 -15.02
N ALA A 295 -14.65 -5.64 -14.80
CA ALA A 295 -15.08 -6.86 -15.46
C ALA A 295 -16.61 -7.00 -15.43
N MET A 296 -17.18 -7.72 -16.39
CA MET A 296 -18.59 -8.12 -16.39
C MET A 296 -18.89 -9.20 -15.33
N LYS A 297 -17.90 -10.01 -15.01
CA LYS A 297 -17.93 -11.02 -13.94
C LYS A 297 -16.60 -11.01 -13.23
N TYR A 298 -16.64 -10.92 -11.92
CA TYR A 298 -15.45 -10.88 -11.10
C TYR A 298 -15.06 -12.29 -10.63
N LYS A 299 -13.82 -12.69 -10.88
CA LYS A 299 -13.22 -13.88 -10.27
C LYS A 299 -12.87 -13.59 -8.82
N ASP A 300 -12.28 -12.43 -8.56
CA ASP A 300 -12.10 -11.86 -7.24
C ASP A 300 -13.32 -10.97 -6.94
N GLN A 301 -14.17 -11.40 -6.04
CA GLN A 301 -15.42 -10.72 -5.71
C GLN A 301 -15.20 -9.49 -4.80
N GLY A 302 -13.95 -9.20 -4.38
CA GLY A 302 -13.68 -8.07 -3.49
C GLY A 302 -14.48 -8.15 -2.19
N LEU A 303 -15.20 -7.07 -1.87
CA LEU A 303 -16.04 -7.01 -0.67
C LEU A 303 -17.16 -8.08 -0.69
N GLY A 304 -17.63 -8.51 -1.87
CA GLY A 304 -18.65 -9.54 -2.01
C GLY A 304 -18.25 -10.89 -1.42
N ALA A 305 -16.97 -11.23 -1.44
CA ALA A 305 -16.46 -12.47 -0.85
C ALA A 305 -16.68 -12.54 0.68
N ARG A 306 -16.94 -11.41 1.34
CA ARG A 306 -17.19 -11.36 2.78
C ARG A 306 -18.64 -11.69 3.17
N ASN A 307 -19.54 -11.84 2.19
CA ASN A 307 -20.97 -12.11 2.40
C ASN A 307 -21.66 -11.11 3.37
N LEU A 308 -21.22 -9.86 3.36
CA LEU A 308 -21.82 -8.80 4.14
C LEU A 308 -23.10 -8.31 3.45
N PRO A 309 -24.12 -7.88 4.23
CA PRO A 309 -25.29 -7.23 3.65
C PRO A 309 -24.85 -5.97 2.91
N THR A 310 -25.48 -5.68 1.78
CA THR A 310 -25.34 -4.38 1.14
C THR A 310 -26.25 -3.37 1.83
N ASN A 311 -25.69 -2.21 2.22
CA ASN A 311 -26.47 -1.07 2.70
C ASN A 311 -26.77 -0.08 1.57
N ASP A 312 -26.34 -0.41 0.35
CA ASP A 312 -26.51 0.41 -0.82
C ASP A 312 -27.84 0.03 -1.52
N VAL A 313 -28.78 0.96 -1.56
CA VAL A 313 -30.10 0.75 -2.17
C VAL A 313 -30.06 0.62 -3.69
N PHE A 314 -28.94 0.98 -4.31
CA PHE A 314 -28.77 0.98 -5.77
C PHE A 314 -28.06 -0.28 -6.28
N THR A 315 -27.47 -1.07 -5.42
CA THR A 315 -26.71 -2.26 -5.81
C THR A 315 -27.22 -3.51 -5.07
N PRO A 316 -27.49 -4.63 -5.78
CA PRO A 316 -28.10 -5.82 -5.19
C PRO A 316 -27.12 -6.64 -4.33
N SER A 317 -25.81 -6.44 -4.50
CA SER A 317 -24.78 -7.14 -3.74
C SER A 317 -23.51 -6.32 -3.60
N ASN A 318 -22.47 -6.89 -3.00
CA ASN A 318 -21.14 -6.28 -2.88
C ASN A 318 -20.10 -6.86 -3.87
N ASP A 319 -20.53 -7.70 -4.82
CA ASP A 319 -19.63 -8.34 -5.76
C ASP A 319 -18.89 -7.33 -6.64
N GLY A 320 -17.56 -7.48 -6.71
CA GLY A 320 -16.71 -6.63 -7.52
C GLY A 320 -16.46 -5.23 -6.93
N LYS A 321 -16.88 -4.97 -5.68
CA LYS A 321 -16.56 -3.73 -4.99
C LYS A 321 -15.19 -3.83 -4.31
N PHE A 322 -14.37 -2.82 -4.53
CA PHE A 322 -13.05 -2.68 -3.95
C PHE A 322 -12.88 -1.29 -3.35
N LYS A 323 -12.10 -1.20 -2.27
CA LYS A 323 -11.78 0.07 -1.60
C LYS A 323 -11.18 1.06 -2.59
N ALA A 324 -11.60 2.34 -2.49
CA ALA A 324 -10.96 3.46 -3.17
C ALA A 324 -9.72 3.91 -2.35
N PRO A 325 -8.50 3.58 -2.80
CA PRO A 325 -7.28 3.94 -2.07
C PRO A 325 -6.96 5.44 -2.21
N SER A 326 -6.06 5.93 -1.34
CA SER A 326 -5.51 7.27 -1.51
C SER A 326 -4.76 7.39 -2.84
N LEU A 327 -5.00 8.49 -3.56
CA LEU A 327 -4.26 8.83 -4.78
C LEU A 327 -2.99 9.64 -4.51
N ARG A 328 -2.65 9.87 -3.24
CA ARG A 328 -1.37 10.48 -2.90
C ARG A 328 -0.23 9.61 -3.41
N ASN A 329 0.74 10.24 -4.07
CA ASN A 329 1.88 9.57 -4.71
C ASN A 329 1.51 8.60 -5.85
N ILE A 330 0.31 8.71 -6.42
CA ILE A 330 -0.22 7.77 -7.41
C ILE A 330 0.69 7.58 -8.63
N GLU A 331 1.47 8.61 -9.02
CA GLU A 331 2.44 8.50 -10.10
C GLU A 331 3.50 7.42 -9.85
N LEU A 332 3.84 7.16 -8.58
CA LEU A 332 4.91 6.25 -8.17
C LEU A 332 4.41 4.83 -7.87
N THR A 333 3.09 4.63 -7.76
CA THR A 333 2.50 3.38 -7.25
C THR A 333 2.00 2.44 -8.33
N ALA A 334 2.49 2.59 -9.56
CA ALA A 334 2.19 1.63 -10.62
C ALA A 334 2.71 0.21 -10.26
N PRO A 335 2.02 -0.87 -10.71
CA PRO A 335 0.80 -0.90 -11.53
C PRO A 335 -0.48 -0.72 -10.70
N TYR A 336 -1.58 -0.41 -11.37
CA TYR A 336 -2.82 0.06 -10.76
C TYR A 336 -3.92 -1.00 -10.72
N MET A 337 -4.94 -0.73 -9.89
CA MET A 337 -6.08 -1.56 -9.52
C MET A 337 -5.72 -2.71 -8.58
N HIS A 338 -6.76 -3.36 -8.03
CA HIS A 338 -6.58 -4.45 -7.06
C HIS A 338 -5.76 -5.63 -7.61
N ASP A 339 -5.75 -5.81 -8.91
CA ASP A 339 -5.03 -6.90 -9.59
C ASP A 339 -3.81 -6.42 -10.42
N GLY A 340 -3.46 -5.14 -10.31
CA GLY A 340 -2.30 -4.57 -10.98
C GLY A 340 -2.35 -4.63 -12.51
N ARG A 341 -3.55 -4.54 -13.10
CA ARG A 341 -3.75 -4.74 -14.55
C ARG A 341 -3.26 -3.58 -15.42
N PHE A 342 -3.23 -2.36 -14.91
CA PHE A 342 -2.83 -1.18 -15.67
C PHE A 342 -1.42 -0.74 -15.28
N ALA A 343 -0.55 -0.61 -16.26
CA ALA A 343 0.84 -0.22 -16.06
C ALA A 343 1.02 1.31 -15.96
N THR A 344 0.08 2.09 -16.48
CA THR A 344 0.18 3.54 -16.59
C THR A 344 -1.10 4.26 -16.12
N LEU A 345 -0.96 5.51 -15.66
CA LEU A 345 -2.12 6.37 -15.37
C LEU A 345 -2.98 6.62 -16.60
N GLN A 346 -2.39 6.63 -17.79
CA GLN A 346 -3.15 6.77 -19.03
C GLN A 346 -4.13 5.61 -19.21
N GLU A 347 -3.69 4.37 -19.00
CA GLU A 347 -4.57 3.18 -19.07
C GLU A 347 -5.70 3.22 -18.04
N VAL A 348 -5.42 3.74 -16.83
CA VAL A 348 -6.46 3.97 -15.80
C VAL A 348 -7.50 4.97 -16.30
N ILE A 349 -7.07 6.11 -16.84
CA ILE A 349 -7.99 7.13 -17.36
C ILE A 349 -8.72 6.63 -18.60
N ASP A 350 -8.09 5.83 -19.46
CA ASP A 350 -8.74 5.21 -20.62
C ASP A 350 -9.82 4.19 -20.17
N HIS A 351 -9.61 3.47 -19.09
CA HIS A 351 -10.63 2.61 -18.50
C HIS A 351 -11.86 3.42 -18.08
N TYR A 352 -11.69 4.45 -17.25
CA TYR A 352 -12.80 5.30 -16.81
C TYR A 352 -13.49 6.07 -17.95
N SER A 353 -12.75 6.37 -19.02
CA SER A 353 -13.28 7.06 -20.19
C SER A 353 -14.13 6.15 -21.07
N ASP A 354 -13.62 4.95 -21.42
CA ASP A 354 -14.15 4.22 -22.58
C ASP A 354 -14.34 2.71 -22.36
N SER A 355 -13.88 2.17 -21.23
CA SER A 355 -13.73 0.71 -21.06
C SER A 355 -14.41 0.15 -19.79
N VAL A 356 -15.36 0.90 -19.23
CA VAL A 356 -16.12 0.46 -18.05
C VAL A 356 -17.12 -0.62 -18.47
N HIS A 357 -16.99 -1.81 -17.90
CA HIS A 357 -17.93 -2.92 -18.15
C HIS A 357 -19.20 -2.75 -17.32
N LEU A 358 -20.35 -3.05 -17.93
CA LEU A 358 -21.62 -3.07 -17.21
C LEU A 358 -21.63 -4.23 -16.20
N HIS A 359 -22.04 -3.90 -14.98
CA HIS A 359 -22.19 -4.84 -13.87
C HIS A 359 -23.38 -4.40 -13.01
N GLU A 360 -24.11 -5.33 -12.40
CA GLU A 360 -25.28 -5.01 -11.58
C GLU A 360 -24.97 -4.14 -10.36
N ASN A 361 -23.69 -4.16 -9.89
CA ASN A 361 -23.21 -3.35 -8.77
C ASN A 361 -22.37 -2.15 -9.23
N LEU A 362 -22.43 -1.76 -10.50
CA LEU A 362 -21.66 -0.64 -11.02
C LEU A 362 -22.01 0.65 -10.25
N THR A 363 -20.98 1.40 -9.86
CA THR A 363 -21.17 2.67 -9.15
C THR A 363 -21.98 3.68 -9.97
N LEU A 364 -22.74 4.51 -9.28
CA LEU A 364 -23.59 5.56 -9.89
C LEU A 364 -22.79 6.58 -10.72
N ALA A 365 -21.48 6.71 -10.47
CA ALA A 365 -20.62 7.57 -11.28
C ALA A 365 -20.66 7.27 -12.79
N PHE A 366 -21.10 6.06 -13.17
CA PHE A 366 -21.27 5.65 -14.57
C PHE A 366 -22.76 5.40 -14.94
N ALA A 367 -23.70 5.65 -14.03
CA ALA A 367 -25.12 5.49 -14.31
C ALA A 367 -25.59 6.48 -15.39
N GLY A 368 -26.42 6.01 -16.31
CA GLY A 368 -26.92 6.84 -17.42
C GLY A 368 -25.96 6.98 -18.60
N GLN A 369 -24.73 6.45 -18.49
CA GLN A 369 -23.77 6.37 -19.61
C GLN A 369 -23.93 5.10 -20.45
N GLU A 370 -25.03 4.37 -20.22
CA GLU A 370 -25.25 3.04 -20.75
C GLU A 370 -25.89 3.11 -22.15
N SER A 371 -25.28 2.44 -23.11
CA SER A 371 -25.99 1.94 -24.26
C SER A 371 -25.83 0.42 -24.29
N ALA A 372 -26.88 -0.29 -24.73
CA ALA A 372 -26.93 -1.76 -24.75
C ALA A 372 -25.76 -2.45 -25.51
N ASN A 373 -24.96 -1.67 -26.26
CA ASN A 373 -23.90 -2.13 -27.14
C ASN A 373 -22.57 -1.39 -27.00
N SER A 374 -22.40 -0.53 -25.99
CA SER A 374 -21.13 0.21 -25.76
C SER A 374 -20.71 0.10 -24.31
N PRO A 375 -19.39 -0.04 -24.03
CA PRO A 375 -18.88 0.12 -22.68
C PRO A 375 -19.33 1.48 -22.09
N ALA A 376 -19.74 1.47 -20.84
CA ALA A 376 -19.98 2.69 -20.09
C ALA A 376 -18.68 3.49 -19.95
N GLY A 377 -18.76 4.73 -19.54
CA GLY A 377 -17.58 5.57 -19.26
C GLY A 377 -17.82 7.04 -19.54
N LEU A 378 -16.93 7.88 -19.04
CA LEU A 378 -17.06 9.33 -18.99
C LEU A 378 -16.71 10.05 -20.30
N LYS A 379 -16.26 9.30 -21.32
CA LYS A 379 -16.01 9.77 -22.70
C LYS A 379 -15.10 11.02 -22.81
N PHE A 380 -14.02 11.02 -22.05
CA PHE A 380 -13.04 12.10 -22.08
C PHE A 380 -12.41 12.31 -23.46
N THR A 381 -12.24 13.55 -23.88
CA THR A 381 -11.41 13.92 -25.02
C THR A 381 -9.92 13.65 -24.70
N ALA A 382 -9.09 13.56 -25.74
CA ALA A 382 -7.65 13.36 -25.55
C ALA A 382 -7.01 14.44 -24.66
N ARG A 383 -7.44 15.71 -24.77
CA ARG A 383 -6.95 16.81 -23.92
C ARG A 383 -7.40 16.66 -22.47
N GLN A 384 -8.63 16.21 -22.21
CA GLN A 384 -9.14 15.95 -20.85
C GLN A 384 -8.39 14.78 -20.20
N LYS A 385 -8.14 13.69 -20.93
CA LYS A 385 -7.33 12.56 -20.44
C LYS A 385 -5.92 13.01 -20.06
N ALA A 386 -5.26 13.78 -20.93
CA ALA A 386 -3.93 14.32 -20.65
C ALA A 386 -3.94 15.28 -19.43
N GLY A 387 -5.01 16.08 -19.27
CA GLY A 387 -5.19 16.94 -18.10
C GLY A 387 -5.32 16.15 -16.81
N LEU A 388 -6.16 15.13 -16.78
CA LEU A 388 -6.31 14.25 -15.60
C LEU A 388 -4.98 13.60 -15.21
N VAL A 389 -4.23 13.05 -16.17
CA VAL A 389 -2.90 12.48 -15.91
C VAL A 389 -1.94 13.55 -15.37
N ALA A 390 -1.94 14.77 -15.95
CA ALA A 390 -1.09 15.86 -15.46
C ALA A 390 -1.46 16.24 -14.00
N PHE A 391 -2.74 16.38 -13.70
CA PHE A 391 -3.18 16.67 -12.34
C PHE A 391 -2.80 15.57 -11.34
N LEU A 392 -3.03 14.29 -11.66
CA LEU A 392 -2.66 13.18 -10.77
C LEU A 392 -1.18 13.17 -10.41
N LYS A 393 -0.30 13.60 -11.29
CA LYS A 393 1.14 13.73 -11.03
C LYS A 393 1.45 14.83 -10.02
N THR A 394 0.61 15.87 -9.92
CA THR A 394 0.79 16.93 -8.90
C THR A 394 0.59 16.45 -7.46
N LEU A 395 0.03 15.24 -7.27
CA LEU A 395 -0.19 14.61 -5.95
C LEU A 395 1.06 13.88 -5.42
N THR A 396 2.20 13.95 -6.13
CA THR A 396 3.46 13.31 -5.73
C THR A 396 4.20 14.17 -4.71
N ASP A 397 4.46 13.57 -3.55
CA ASP A 397 5.26 14.13 -2.46
C ASP A 397 6.65 13.48 -2.43
N GLN A 398 7.63 14.14 -3.06
CA GLN A 398 8.99 13.62 -3.15
C GLN A 398 9.68 13.53 -1.78
N LYS A 399 9.28 14.37 -0.81
CA LYS A 399 9.85 14.31 0.53
C LYS A 399 9.43 13.03 1.25
N PHE A 400 8.17 12.62 1.09
CA PHE A 400 7.65 11.40 1.71
C PHE A 400 8.43 10.15 1.30
N VAL A 401 8.71 9.99 0.01
CA VAL A 401 9.40 8.80 -0.53
C VAL A 401 10.90 8.79 -0.28
N THR A 402 11.45 9.88 0.25
CA THR A 402 12.87 10.01 0.62
C THR A 402 13.09 10.32 2.09
N ASP A 403 12.02 10.39 2.90
CA ASP A 403 12.10 10.76 4.31
C ASP A 403 12.86 9.69 5.11
N PRO A 404 13.95 10.07 5.80
CA PRO A 404 14.72 9.13 6.61
C PRO A 404 13.92 8.52 7.79
N ARG A 405 12.84 9.16 8.21
CA ARG A 405 11.93 8.62 9.24
C ARG A 405 11.28 7.31 8.79
N PHE A 406 11.11 7.14 7.49
CA PHE A 406 10.44 6.00 6.89
C PHE A 406 11.39 5.04 6.15
N SER A 407 12.70 5.30 6.14
CA SER A 407 13.69 4.48 5.43
C SER A 407 14.11 3.25 6.25
N ASP A 408 14.75 2.30 5.56
CA ASP A 408 15.28 1.06 6.14
C ASP A 408 16.29 1.37 7.26
N PRO A 409 16.05 0.93 8.50
CA PRO A 409 16.95 1.17 9.62
C PRO A 409 18.09 0.14 9.72
N PHE A 410 18.13 -0.89 8.89
CA PHE A 410 19.17 -1.90 8.94
C PHE A 410 20.38 -1.50 8.10
N GLU A 411 21.56 -1.70 8.65
CA GLU A 411 22.80 -1.47 7.93
C GLU A 411 22.88 -2.43 6.75
N ARG A 412 22.97 -1.91 5.53
CA ARG A 412 23.31 -2.71 4.37
C ARG A 412 24.82 -2.87 4.34
N VAL A 413 25.28 -4.08 4.60
CA VAL A 413 26.64 -4.42 4.24
C VAL A 413 26.74 -4.24 2.73
N GLY A 414 27.57 -3.30 2.29
CA GLY A 414 27.82 -3.07 0.87
C GLY A 414 28.23 -4.37 0.18
N PRO A 415 28.13 -4.45 -1.16
CA PRO A 415 28.53 -5.64 -1.87
C PRO A 415 29.94 -6.02 -1.44
N ILE A 416 30.10 -7.26 -0.98
CA ILE A 416 31.43 -7.83 -0.71
C ILE A 416 32.10 -7.91 -2.08
N GLU A 417 33.15 -7.07 -2.31
CA GLU A 417 33.96 -7.08 -3.52
C GLU A 417 34.59 -8.46 -3.76
#